data_bb5b6c66eca28abcf6fd75c64ef37264
#
_entry.id   bb5b6c66eca28abcf6fd75c64ef37264
#
_cell.length_a   1.000
_cell.length_b   1.000
_cell.length_c   1.000
_cell.angle_alpha   90.00
_cell.angle_beta   90.00
_cell.angle_gamma   90.00
#
_symmetry.space_group_name_H-M   'P 1'
#
loop_
_entity.id
_entity.type
_entity.pdbx_description
1 polymer ?
#
loop_
_entity_poly.entity_id
_entity_poly.type
_entity_poly.pdbx_seq_one_letter_code
_entity_poly.pdbx_strand_id
1 'polypeptide(L)'
;MPTGQEIVNSAFGAYRLALLDATALRWFTISIPAFWRSFIAALLVAPPFALIVALRFDPEFMAGGSYWLSEITSYVLGWIVFPAVMVPVCWALSLGSYYFTYIIAYNWSAVVQVSVILPVVILDSSGLLPATLNTFLGLLVTG
;
A
#
# COMPACT_ATOMS: atom_id res chain seq x y z
N MET A 1 -16.51 8.82 8.98
CA MET A 1 -15.86 7.53 8.70
C MET A 1 -16.44 6.97 7.41
N PRO A 2 -15.69 6.14 6.63
CA PRO A 2 -16.26 5.45 5.48
C PRO A 2 -17.32 4.45 5.94
N THR A 3 -18.33 4.22 5.11
CA THR A 3 -19.30 3.16 5.36
C THR A 3 -18.68 1.79 5.03
N GLY A 4 -19.19 0.71 5.62
CA GLY A 4 -18.73 -0.64 5.28
C GLY A 4 -18.85 -0.94 3.79
N GLN A 5 -19.90 -0.46 3.12
CA GLN A 5 -20.11 -0.59 1.69
C GLN A 5 -19.04 0.18 0.87
N GLU A 6 -18.65 1.36 1.31
CA GLU A 6 -17.59 2.16 0.67
C GLU A 6 -16.24 1.43 0.75
N ILE A 7 -15.93 0.82 1.91
CA ILE A 7 -14.71 0.03 2.09
C ILE A 7 -14.69 -1.17 1.13
N VAL A 8 -15.77 -1.96 1.10
CA VAL A 8 -15.89 -3.14 0.22
C VAL A 8 -15.79 -2.76 -1.25
N ASN A 9 -16.52 -1.72 -1.68
CA ASN A 9 -16.50 -1.27 -3.08
C ASN A 9 -15.10 -0.78 -3.47
N SER A 10 -14.44 -0.01 -2.60
CA SER A 10 -13.10 0.52 -2.89
C SER A 10 -12.04 -0.57 -2.92
N ALA A 11 -12.08 -1.53 -1.99
CA ALA A 11 -11.19 -2.69 -2.00
C ALA A 11 -11.41 -3.56 -3.26
N PHE A 12 -12.68 -3.78 -3.66
CA PHE A 12 -12.99 -4.51 -4.89
C PHE A 12 -12.54 -3.75 -6.14
N GLY A 13 -12.72 -2.43 -6.18
CA GLY A 13 -12.20 -1.58 -7.24
C GLY A 13 -10.68 -1.66 -7.36
N ALA A 14 -9.96 -1.61 -6.24
CA ALA A 14 -8.50 -1.75 -6.21
C ALA A 14 -8.04 -3.14 -6.68
N TYR A 15 -8.74 -4.21 -6.28
CA TYR A 15 -8.48 -5.56 -6.78
C TYR A 15 -8.65 -5.65 -8.30
N ARG A 16 -9.72 -5.07 -8.86
CA ARG A 16 -9.94 -5.04 -10.32
C ARG A 16 -8.88 -4.21 -11.05
N LEU A 17 -8.41 -3.10 -10.46
CA LEU A 17 -7.28 -2.34 -11.02
C LEU A 17 -6.01 -3.18 -11.08
N ALA A 18 -5.72 -3.98 -10.05
CA ALA A 18 -4.59 -4.91 -10.06
C ALA A 18 -4.69 -5.96 -11.17
N LEU A 19 -5.90 -6.27 -11.62
CA LEU A 19 -6.18 -7.11 -12.81
C LEU A 19 -6.19 -6.30 -14.13
N LEU A 20 -5.71 -5.05 -14.13
CA LEU A 20 -5.66 -4.15 -15.29
C LEU A 20 -7.04 -3.81 -15.89
N ASP A 21 -8.10 -3.89 -15.09
CA ASP A 21 -9.44 -3.53 -15.52
C ASP A 21 -9.70 -2.03 -15.37
N ALA A 22 -9.62 -1.30 -16.48
CA ALA A 22 -9.86 0.15 -16.52
C ALA A 22 -11.27 0.55 -16.04
N THR A 23 -12.26 -0.36 -16.08
CA THR A 23 -13.62 -0.08 -15.59
C THR A 23 -13.71 -0.07 -14.07
N ALA A 24 -12.65 -0.47 -13.37
CA ALA A 24 -12.57 -0.54 -11.91
C ALA A 24 -12.75 0.82 -11.23
N LEU A 25 -12.40 1.92 -11.91
CA LEU A 25 -12.53 3.27 -11.36
C LEU A 25 -13.97 3.64 -10.95
N ARG A 26 -14.98 3.03 -11.55
CA ARG A 26 -16.40 3.24 -11.19
C ARG A 26 -16.79 2.74 -9.79
N TRP A 27 -15.94 1.90 -9.18
CA TRP A 27 -16.18 1.38 -7.83
C TRP A 27 -15.74 2.35 -6.73
N PHE A 28 -14.97 3.38 -7.08
CA PHE A 28 -14.54 4.40 -6.13
C PHE A 28 -15.52 5.56 -6.09
N THR A 29 -15.87 6.00 -4.89
CA THR A 29 -16.55 7.28 -4.70
C THR A 29 -15.52 8.40 -4.86
N ILE A 30 -15.72 9.29 -5.83
CA ILE A 30 -14.80 10.39 -6.11
C ILE A 30 -15.37 11.69 -5.55
N SER A 31 -14.82 12.13 -4.42
CA SER A 31 -15.20 13.40 -3.78
C SER A 31 -14.10 13.82 -2.79
N ILE A 32 -14.09 15.09 -2.39
CA ILE A 32 -13.16 15.58 -1.35
C ILE A 32 -13.32 14.80 -0.03
N PRO A 33 -14.54 14.55 0.48
CA PRO A 33 -14.71 13.70 1.65
C PRO A 33 -14.21 12.26 1.45
N ALA A 34 -14.40 11.67 0.26
CA ALA A 34 -13.91 10.31 -0.04
C ALA A 34 -12.37 10.27 -0.13
N PHE A 35 -11.74 11.33 -0.64
CA PHE A 35 -10.29 11.48 -0.60
C PHE A 35 -9.75 11.35 0.83
N TRP A 36 -10.28 12.15 1.78
CA TRP A 36 -9.83 12.07 3.17
C TRP A 36 -10.16 10.72 3.83
N ARG A 37 -11.33 10.13 3.50
CA ARG A 37 -11.69 8.81 4.01
C ARG A 37 -10.83 7.69 3.45
N SER A 38 -10.23 7.84 2.26
CA SER A 38 -9.36 6.82 1.68
C SER A 38 -8.09 6.57 2.50
N PHE A 39 -7.66 7.52 3.33
CA PHE A 39 -6.54 7.35 4.25
C PHE A 39 -6.82 6.35 5.39
N ILE A 40 -8.08 5.87 5.57
CA ILE A 40 -8.36 4.72 6.43
C ILE A 40 -7.62 3.46 5.95
N ALA A 41 -7.27 3.38 4.67
CA ALA A 41 -6.44 2.32 4.13
C ALA A 41 -5.10 2.21 4.87
N ALA A 42 -4.52 3.34 5.33
CA ALA A 42 -3.32 3.33 6.15
C ALA A 42 -3.53 2.54 7.46
N LEU A 43 -4.66 2.74 8.12
CA LEU A 43 -4.95 2.00 9.36
C LEU A 43 -5.20 0.50 9.09
N LEU A 44 -5.76 0.16 7.93
CA LEU A 44 -5.97 -1.24 7.53
C LEU A 44 -4.66 -1.93 7.15
N VAL A 45 -3.72 -1.20 6.54
CA VAL A 45 -2.40 -1.70 6.13
C VAL A 45 -1.42 -1.76 7.30
N ALA A 46 -1.58 -0.94 8.34
CA ALA A 46 -0.63 -0.85 9.45
C ALA A 46 -0.38 -2.19 10.19
N PRO A 47 -1.39 -2.99 10.59
CA PRO A 47 -1.13 -4.27 11.26
C PRO A 47 -0.36 -5.28 10.39
N PRO A 48 -0.77 -5.58 9.13
CA PRO A 48 0.01 -6.47 8.28
C PRO A 48 1.39 -5.92 7.93
N PHE A 49 1.55 -4.60 7.76
CA PHE A 49 2.87 -3.99 7.59
C PHE A 49 3.76 -4.21 8.80
N ALA A 50 3.26 -3.96 10.02
CA ALA A 50 4.02 -4.19 11.24
C ALA A 50 4.44 -5.67 11.38
N LEU A 51 3.58 -6.61 10.97
CA LEU A 51 3.92 -8.04 10.96
C LEU A 51 5.02 -8.33 9.94
N ILE A 52 4.96 -7.77 8.73
CA ILE A 52 6.00 -7.93 7.70
C ILE A 52 7.34 -7.42 8.23
N VAL A 53 7.36 -6.23 8.84
CA VAL A 53 8.57 -5.64 9.42
C VAL A 53 9.13 -6.51 10.54
N ALA A 54 8.26 -7.05 11.42
CA ALA A 54 8.67 -7.93 12.50
C ALA A 54 9.26 -9.28 12.00
N LEU A 55 8.68 -9.86 10.96
CA LEU A 55 9.16 -11.11 10.35
C LEU A 55 10.51 -10.95 9.62
N ARG A 56 10.84 -9.73 9.21
CA ARG A 56 12.11 -9.40 8.53
C ARG A 56 13.18 -8.85 9.44
N PHE A 57 12.85 -8.61 10.70
CA PHE A 57 13.81 -8.08 11.66
C PHE A 57 14.90 -9.11 11.97
N ASP A 58 16.15 -8.75 11.68
CA ASP A 58 17.33 -9.53 12.03
C ASP A 58 18.15 -8.79 13.08
N PRO A 59 18.20 -9.27 14.32
CA PRO A 59 18.90 -8.61 15.42
C PRO A 59 20.42 -8.61 15.25
N GLU A 60 21.00 -9.47 14.40
CA GLU A 60 22.44 -9.51 14.16
C GLU A 60 22.92 -8.36 13.29
N PHE A 61 22.08 -7.92 12.34
CA PHE A 61 22.41 -6.89 11.35
C PHE A 61 21.71 -5.54 11.61
N MET A 62 20.69 -5.51 12.48
CA MET A 62 19.84 -4.34 12.68
C MET A 62 19.88 -3.85 14.12
N ALA A 63 20.26 -2.58 14.31
CA ALA A 63 20.14 -1.93 15.62
C ALA A 63 18.65 -1.69 15.95
N GLY A 64 18.08 -2.49 16.85
CA GLY A 64 16.64 -2.59 17.09
C GLY A 64 15.88 -1.26 17.15
N GLY A 65 16.36 -0.29 17.94
CA GLY A 65 15.66 0.99 18.11
C GLY A 65 15.64 1.86 16.85
N SER A 66 16.77 1.96 16.14
CA SER A 66 16.87 2.75 14.90
C SER A 66 16.13 2.11 13.74
N TYR A 67 16.11 0.79 13.65
CA TYR A 67 15.37 0.05 12.64
C TYR A 67 13.86 0.33 12.76
N TRP A 68 13.27 0.11 13.93
CA TRP A 68 11.83 0.35 14.14
C TRP A 68 11.44 1.80 13.89
N LEU A 69 12.27 2.75 14.33
CA LEU A 69 12.01 4.17 14.09
C LEU A 69 12.04 4.49 12.59
N SER A 70 12.99 3.93 11.84
CA SER A 70 13.11 4.10 10.39
C SER A 70 11.87 3.55 9.67
N GLU A 71 11.44 2.33 10.02
CA GLU A 71 10.28 1.68 9.40
C GLU A 71 8.99 2.46 9.66
N ILE A 72 8.75 2.88 10.91
CA ILE A 72 7.58 3.69 11.26
C ILE A 72 7.60 5.03 10.54
N THR A 73 8.75 5.70 10.50
CA THR A 73 8.91 6.99 9.83
C THR A 73 8.66 6.85 8.33
N SER A 74 9.24 5.84 7.69
CA SER A 74 9.06 5.56 6.26
C SER A 74 7.59 5.25 5.93
N TYR A 75 6.92 4.48 6.79
CA TYR A 75 5.51 4.18 6.65
C TYR A 75 4.66 5.46 6.67
N VAL A 76 4.83 6.29 7.69
CA VAL A 76 4.06 7.54 7.84
C VAL A 76 4.36 8.51 6.69
N LEU A 77 5.63 8.68 6.35
CA LEU A 77 6.05 9.56 5.26
C LEU A 77 5.49 9.10 3.91
N GLY A 78 5.45 7.79 3.65
CA GLY A 78 4.88 7.25 2.41
C GLY A 78 3.41 7.68 2.19
N TRP A 79 2.62 7.70 3.24
CA TRP A 79 1.22 8.15 3.17
C TRP A 79 1.03 9.65 3.00
N ILE A 80 2.04 10.46 3.32
CA ILE A 80 1.97 11.93 3.24
C ILE A 80 2.72 12.45 2.02
N VAL A 81 3.97 12.02 1.83
CA VAL A 81 4.87 12.57 0.82
C VAL A 81 4.36 12.25 -0.58
N PHE A 82 3.90 11.03 -0.82
CA PHE A 82 3.44 10.63 -2.14
C PHE A 82 2.24 11.46 -2.63
N PRO A 83 1.12 11.59 -1.90
CA PRO A 83 0.04 12.49 -2.29
C PRO A 83 0.51 13.94 -2.46
N ALA A 84 1.39 14.44 -1.60
CA ALA A 84 1.91 15.81 -1.68
C ALA A 84 2.72 16.05 -2.97
N VAL A 85 3.60 15.12 -3.34
CA VAL A 85 4.40 15.20 -4.58
C VAL A 85 3.50 15.08 -5.82
N MET A 86 2.43 14.30 -5.76
CA MET A 86 1.51 14.15 -6.89
C MET A 86 0.69 15.41 -7.19
N VAL A 87 0.58 16.37 -6.27
CA VAL A 87 -0.09 17.67 -6.54
C VAL A 87 0.62 18.42 -7.67
N PRO A 88 1.91 18.81 -7.54
CA PRO A 88 2.61 19.51 -8.60
C PRO A 88 2.77 18.67 -9.88
N VAL A 89 2.91 17.35 -9.76
CA VAL A 89 2.99 16.45 -10.93
C VAL A 89 1.69 16.49 -11.73
N CYS A 90 0.54 16.30 -11.10
CA CYS A 90 -0.76 16.39 -11.77
C CYS A 90 -1.01 17.77 -12.37
N TRP A 91 -0.56 18.82 -11.69
CA TRP A 91 -0.67 20.19 -12.21
C TRP A 91 0.20 20.40 -13.45
N ALA A 92 1.47 19.97 -13.42
CA ALA A 92 2.41 20.09 -14.53
C ALA A 92 1.95 19.30 -15.78
N LEU A 93 1.28 18.18 -15.57
CA LEU A 93 0.75 17.32 -16.65
C LEU A 93 -0.69 17.70 -17.08
N SER A 94 -1.27 18.78 -16.54
CA SER A 94 -2.66 19.18 -16.78
C SER A 94 -3.69 18.07 -16.39
N LEU A 95 -3.35 17.22 -15.42
CA LEU A 95 -4.18 16.11 -14.93
C LEU A 95 -4.83 16.42 -13.57
N GLY A 96 -4.91 17.68 -13.16
CA GLY A 96 -5.42 18.08 -11.84
C GLY A 96 -6.83 17.57 -11.53
N SER A 97 -7.70 17.42 -12.54
CA SER A 97 -9.05 16.87 -12.40
C SER A 97 -9.06 15.39 -11.98
N TYR A 98 -7.99 14.64 -12.25
CA TYR A 98 -7.85 13.22 -11.92
C TYR A 98 -7.13 12.98 -10.61
N TYR A 99 -6.59 14.02 -9.95
CA TYR A 99 -5.79 13.89 -8.74
C TYR A 99 -6.51 13.09 -7.64
N PHE A 100 -7.75 13.45 -7.30
CA PHE A 100 -8.49 12.73 -6.26
C PHE A 100 -8.77 11.28 -6.63
N THR A 101 -9.14 11.01 -7.87
CA THR A 101 -9.35 9.65 -8.38
C THR A 101 -8.10 8.82 -8.24
N TYR A 102 -6.96 9.38 -8.61
CA TYR A 102 -5.67 8.70 -8.55
C TYR A 102 -5.27 8.38 -7.11
N ILE A 103 -5.32 9.37 -6.20
CA ILE A 103 -4.92 9.14 -4.81
C ILE A 103 -5.87 8.17 -4.08
N ILE A 104 -7.19 8.27 -4.31
CA ILE A 104 -8.14 7.33 -3.74
C ILE A 104 -7.83 5.90 -4.19
N ALA A 105 -7.65 5.70 -5.51
CA ALA A 105 -7.32 4.40 -6.07
C ALA A 105 -5.98 3.87 -5.54
N TYR A 106 -4.96 4.71 -5.47
CA TYR A 106 -3.64 4.39 -4.92
C TYR A 106 -3.72 3.94 -3.46
N ASN A 107 -4.40 4.70 -2.61
CA ASN A 107 -4.55 4.35 -1.20
C ASN A 107 -5.22 2.97 -1.00
N TRP A 108 -6.27 2.68 -1.76
CA TRP A 108 -6.93 1.38 -1.68
C TRP A 108 -6.12 0.25 -2.33
N SER A 109 -5.30 0.55 -3.33
CA SER A 109 -4.39 -0.43 -3.94
C SER A 109 -3.34 -0.93 -2.94
N ALA A 110 -2.93 -0.13 -1.96
CA ALA A 110 -2.05 -0.55 -0.89
C ALA A 110 -2.64 -1.69 -0.04
N VAL A 111 -3.97 -1.71 0.16
CA VAL A 111 -4.66 -2.81 0.88
C VAL A 111 -4.56 -4.11 0.09
N VAL A 112 -4.76 -4.06 -1.23
CA VAL A 112 -4.63 -5.23 -2.11
C VAL A 112 -3.17 -5.69 -2.14
N GLN A 113 -2.23 -4.77 -2.28
CA GLN A 113 -0.81 -5.06 -2.33
C GLN A 113 -0.32 -5.78 -1.06
N VAL A 114 -0.66 -5.27 0.12
CA VAL A 114 -0.26 -5.91 1.38
C VAL A 114 -0.92 -7.27 1.57
N SER A 115 -2.15 -7.46 1.08
CA SER A 115 -2.86 -8.74 1.12
C SER A 115 -2.17 -9.84 0.28
N VAL A 116 -1.45 -9.43 -0.78
CA VAL A 116 -0.65 -10.34 -1.61
C VAL A 116 0.73 -10.56 -1.02
N ILE A 117 1.38 -9.51 -0.52
CA ILE A 117 2.75 -9.58 0.01
C ILE A 117 2.81 -10.34 1.33
N LEU A 118 1.85 -10.16 2.23
CA LEU A 118 1.87 -10.75 3.56
C LEU A 118 1.94 -12.30 3.54
N PRO A 119 1.11 -13.04 2.78
CA PRO A 119 1.23 -14.50 2.68
C PRO A 119 2.60 -14.94 2.16
N VAL A 120 3.16 -14.20 1.21
CA VAL A 120 4.48 -14.49 0.64
C VAL A 120 5.57 -14.35 1.69
N VAL A 121 5.56 -13.26 2.48
CA VAL A 121 6.53 -13.05 3.56
C VAL A 121 6.40 -14.10 4.66
N ILE A 122 5.18 -14.52 4.99
CA ILE A 122 4.96 -15.59 5.98
C ILE A 122 5.53 -16.93 5.48
N LEU A 123 5.32 -17.28 4.20
CA LEU A 123 5.88 -18.49 3.60
C LEU A 123 7.41 -18.45 3.53
N ASP A 124 7.97 -17.29 3.22
CA ASP A 124 9.41 -17.06 3.20
C ASP A 124 10.03 -17.23 4.59
N SER A 125 9.50 -16.54 5.58
CA SER A 125 9.99 -16.63 6.97
C SER A 125 9.84 -18.03 7.59
N SER A 126 8.90 -18.84 7.10
CA SER A 126 8.71 -20.23 7.53
C SER A 126 9.65 -21.24 6.83
N GLY A 127 10.48 -20.80 5.88
CA GLY A 127 11.38 -21.65 5.11
C GLY A 127 10.67 -22.60 4.11
N LEU A 128 9.40 -22.37 3.83
CA LEU A 128 8.60 -23.20 2.93
C LEU A 128 8.77 -22.81 1.45
N LEU A 129 9.42 -21.69 1.16
CA LEU A 129 9.66 -21.24 -0.21
C LEU A 129 10.93 -21.90 -0.80
N PRO A 130 10.87 -22.39 -2.05
CA PRO A 130 12.06 -22.83 -2.77
C PRO A 130 13.05 -21.65 -2.95
N ALA A 131 14.36 -21.94 -2.87
CA ALA A 131 15.43 -20.93 -2.95
C ALA A 131 15.35 -20.04 -4.22
N THR A 132 14.85 -20.59 -5.33
CA THR A 132 14.66 -19.85 -6.59
C THR A 132 13.55 -18.78 -6.49
N LEU A 133 12.46 -19.05 -5.76
CA LEU A 133 11.40 -18.08 -5.51
C LEU A 133 11.85 -17.01 -4.51
N ASN A 134 12.64 -17.36 -3.51
CA ASN A 134 13.22 -16.40 -2.55
C ASN A 134 14.07 -15.34 -3.23
N THR A 135 14.91 -15.72 -4.17
CA THR A 135 15.74 -14.77 -4.94
C THR A 135 14.88 -13.83 -5.77
N PHE A 136 13.85 -14.35 -6.45
CA PHE A 136 12.95 -13.55 -7.27
C PHE A 136 12.10 -12.57 -6.43
N LEU A 137 11.59 -13.01 -5.29
CA LEU A 137 10.82 -12.16 -4.37
C LEU A 137 11.69 -11.13 -3.66
N GLY A 138 12.93 -11.47 -3.34
CA GLY A 138 13.91 -10.51 -2.84
C GLY A 138 14.11 -9.34 -3.81
N LEU A 139 14.24 -9.61 -5.09
CA LEU A 139 14.36 -8.58 -6.13
C LEU A 139 13.10 -7.69 -6.28
N LEU A 140 11.91 -8.27 -6.10
CA LEU A 140 10.64 -7.51 -6.19
C LEU A 140 10.37 -6.61 -4.97
N VAL A 141 10.99 -6.91 -3.84
CA VAL A 141 10.74 -6.20 -2.57
C VAL A 141 11.84 -5.17 -2.28
N THR A 142 13.04 -5.34 -2.85
CA THR A 142 14.18 -4.41 -2.68
C THR A 142 14.35 -3.44 -3.85
N GLY A 143 13.64 -3.61 -4.96
CA GLY A 143 13.60 -2.68 -6.10
C GLY A 143 12.49 -1.68 -5.98
#